data_6864ec0f5b518ca4c1d021c54e592f30
#
_entry.id   6864ec0f5b518ca4c1d021c54e592f30
#
_cell.length_a   1.000
_cell.length_b   1.000
_cell.length_c   1.000
_cell.angle_alpha   90.00
_cell.angle_beta   90.00
_cell.angle_gamma   90.00
#
_symmetry.space_group_name_H-M   'P 1'
#
loop_
_entity.id
_entity.type
_entity.pdbx_description
1 polymer ?
#
loop_
_entity_poly.entity_id
_entity_poly.type
_entity_poly.pdbx_seq_one_letter_code
_entity_poly.pdbx_strand_id
1 'polypeptide(L)' 'MQEITTVVLDAMGGDHAPGEMVKGAIDAVNMRDDIKVILVGQEDVIKEEIGKYQYPEDKIG' A
#
# COMPACT_ATOMS: atom_id res chain seq x y z
N MET A 1 -7.19 -20.96 10.71
CA MET A 1 -7.61 -19.56 10.56
C MET A 1 -6.38 -18.70 10.36
N GLN A 2 -6.41 -17.88 9.32
CA GLN A 2 -5.26 -17.08 8.94
C GLN A 2 -5.33 -15.73 9.64
N GLU A 3 -4.23 -15.32 10.27
CA GLU A 3 -4.16 -13.98 10.86
C GLU A 3 -3.66 -12.99 9.81
N ILE A 4 -4.30 -11.83 9.76
CA ILE A 4 -3.89 -10.75 8.89
C ILE A 4 -2.92 -9.85 9.65
N THR A 5 -1.73 -9.66 9.11
CA THR A 5 -0.75 -8.72 9.66
C THR A 5 -0.98 -7.35 9.04
N THR A 6 -1.21 -6.36 9.87
CA THR A 6 -1.38 -4.99 9.41
C THR A 6 -0.06 -4.24 9.50
N VAL A 7 0.35 -3.68 8.38
CA VAL A 7 1.59 -2.90 8.27
C VAL A 7 1.22 -1.45 7.96
N VAL A 8 1.77 -0.52 8.73
CA VAL A 8 1.59 0.91 8.47
C VAL A 8 2.83 1.41 7.74
N LEU A 9 2.63 2.08 6.62
CA LEU A 9 3.70 2.53 5.75
C LEU A 9 3.55 4.00 5.45
N ASP A 10 4.63 4.77 5.66
CA ASP A 10 4.66 6.18 5.29
C ASP A 10 4.87 6.28 3.77
N ALA A 11 3.80 6.57 3.05
CA ALA A 11 3.84 6.63 1.59
C ALA A 11 4.66 7.80 1.08
N MET A 12 4.89 8.81 1.91
CA MET A 12 5.65 10.00 1.52
C MET A 12 7.10 9.94 1.95
N GLY A 13 7.53 8.83 2.57
CA GLY A 13 8.92 8.66 3.00
C GLY A 13 9.83 8.24 1.86
N GLY A 14 11.09 8.67 1.91
CA GLY A 14 12.09 8.29 0.95
C GLY A 14 12.19 9.23 -0.24
N ASP A 15 13.23 9.04 -1.05
CA ASP A 15 13.57 9.95 -2.14
C ASP A 15 12.67 9.80 -3.37
N HIS A 16 12.05 8.65 -3.52
CA HIS A 16 11.20 8.34 -4.67
C HIS A 16 9.72 8.18 -4.31
N ALA A 17 9.36 8.68 -3.13
CA ALA A 17 7.97 8.66 -2.70
C ALA A 17 7.13 9.65 -3.50
N PRO A 18 5.85 9.40 -3.66
CA PRO A 18 5.13 8.24 -3.12
C PRO A 18 5.17 6.99 -4.02
N GLY A 19 5.67 7.13 -5.23
CA GLY A 19 5.57 6.08 -6.25
C GLY A 19 6.13 4.74 -5.81
N GLU A 20 7.39 4.70 -5.34
CA GLU A 20 8.01 3.46 -4.94
C GLU A 20 7.40 2.85 -3.68
N MET A 21 7.00 3.70 -2.74
CA MET A 21 6.38 3.22 -1.51
C MET A 21 5.02 2.57 -1.79
N VAL A 22 4.23 3.21 -2.64
CA VAL A 22 2.93 2.68 -3.05
C VAL A 22 3.11 1.38 -3.84
N LYS A 23 4.05 1.37 -4.78
CA LYS A 23 4.33 0.17 -5.57
C LYS A 23 4.72 -1.00 -4.67
N GLY A 24 5.58 -0.77 -3.68
CA GLY A 24 5.99 -1.81 -2.74
C GLY A 24 4.81 -2.36 -1.95
N ALA A 25 3.90 -1.48 -1.51
CA ALA A 25 2.71 -1.90 -0.81
C ALA A 25 1.80 -2.76 -1.70
N ILE A 26 1.59 -2.33 -2.94
CA ILE A 26 0.76 -3.06 -3.89
C ILE A 26 1.36 -4.44 -4.17
N ASP A 27 2.67 -4.50 -4.41
CA ASP A 27 3.35 -5.76 -4.65
C ASP A 27 3.20 -6.71 -3.45
N ALA A 28 3.34 -6.19 -2.24
CA ALA A 28 3.23 -6.99 -1.02
C ALA A 28 1.84 -7.61 -0.88
N VAL A 29 0.77 -6.83 -1.09
CA VAL A 29 -0.59 -7.35 -0.93
C VAL A 29 -0.99 -8.27 -2.08
N ASN A 30 -0.38 -8.11 -3.24
CA ASN A 30 -0.63 -9.02 -4.37
C ASN A 30 0.12 -10.34 -4.23
N MET A 31 1.26 -10.34 -3.56
CA MET A 31 2.04 -11.55 -3.34
C MET A 31 1.59 -12.34 -2.12
N ARG A 32 0.99 -11.68 -1.15
CA ARG A 32 0.58 -12.30 0.12
C ARG A 32 -0.84 -11.91 0.44
N ASP A 33 -1.62 -12.87 0.87
CA ASP A 33 -3.01 -12.64 1.28
C ASP A 33 -3.18 -12.50 2.79
N ASP A 34 -2.08 -12.58 3.55
CA ASP A 34 -2.08 -12.41 5.00
C ASP A 34 -1.56 -11.04 5.45
N ILE A 35 -1.44 -10.08 4.54
CA ILE A 35 -0.94 -8.74 4.81
C ILE A 35 -1.98 -7.70 4.42
N LYS A 36 -2.16 -6.74 5.28
CA LYS A 36 -2.90 -5.51 4.98
C LYS A 36 -1.96 -4.33 5.18
N VAL A 37 -1.94 -3.41 4.23
CA VAL A 37 -1.08 -2.22 4.32
C VAL A 37 -1.94 -0.97 4.48
N ILE A 38 -1.59 -0.15 5.46
CA ILE A 38 -2.20 1.16 5.66
C ILE A 38 -1.17 2.20 5.21
N LEU A 39 -1.52 2.96 4.18
CA LEU A 39 -0.67 4.01 3.66
C LEU A 39 -1.00 5.32 4.35
N VAL A 40 0.03 5.98 4.87
CA VAL A 40 -0.09 7.25 5.57
C VAL A 40 0.58 8.33 4.73
N GLY A 41 -0.08 9.46 4.57
CA GLY A 41 0.44 10.58 3.79
C GLY A 41 -0.67 11.43 3.22
N GLN A 42 -0.39 12.12 2.12
CA GLN A 42 -1.39 12.93 1.44
C GLN A 42 -2.35 12.03 0.69
N GLU A 43 -3.61 12.05 1.09
CA GLU A 43 -4.63 11.12 0.61
C GLU A 43 -4.83 11.21 -0.90
N ASP A 44 -4.91 12.41 -1.43
CA ASP A 44 -5.13 12.63 -2.85
C ASP A 44 -3.97 12.10 -3.71
N VAL A 45 -2.74 12.29 -3.24
CA VAL A 45 -1.55 11.78 -3.92
C VAL A 45 -1.51 10.26 -3.88
N ILE A 46 -1.81 9.69 -2.71
CA ILE A 46 -1.84 8.23 -2.54
C ILE A 46 -2.90 7.61 -3.43
N LYS A 47 -4.10 8.17 -3.47
CA LYS A 47 -5.18 7.67 -4.32
C LYS A 47 -4.82 7.69 -5.79
N GLU A 48 -4.15 8.72 -6.23
CA GLU A 48 -3.69 8.82 -7.62
C GLU A 48 -2.68 7.72 -7.94
N GLU A 49 -1.74 7.48 -7.03
CA GLU A 49 -0.72 6.46 -7.24
C GLU A 49 -1.30 5.05 -7.23
N ILE A 50 -2.13 4.72 -6.26
CA ILE A 50 -2.70 3.37 -6.20
C ILE A 50 -3.66 3.09 -7.34
N GLY A 51 -4.26 4.12 -7.90
CA GLY A 51 -5.15 3.99 -9.06
C GLY A 51 -4.47 3.45 -10.31
N LYS A 52 -3.14 3.46 -10.35
CA LYS A 52 -2.36 2.93 -11.47
C LYS A 52 -2.21 1.42 -11.45
N TYR A 53 -2.61 0.77 -10.36
CA TYR A 53 -2.37 -0.65 -10.12
C TYR A 53 -3.67 -1.40 -9.87
N GLN A 54 -3.63 -2.71 -10.07
CA GLN A 54 -4.69 -3.60 -9.64
C GLN A 54 -4.28 -4.28 -8.35
N TYR A 55 -5.16 -4.24 -7.36
CA TYR A 55 -4.88 -4.77 -6.03
C TYR A 55 -6.18 -5.09 -5.31
N PRO A 56 -6.13 -5.97 -4.28
CA PRO A 56 -7.30 -6.22 -3.45
C PRO A 56 -7.59 -4.99 -2.57
N GLU A 57 -8.69 -4.31 -2.82
CA GLU A 57 -9.02 -3.03 -2.18
C GLU A 57 -9.11 -3.12 -0.66
N ASP A 58 -9.52 -4.27 -0.15
CA ASP A 58 -9.63 -4.48 1.29
C ASP A 58 -8.28 -4.69 1.98
N LYS A 59 -7.19 -4.79 1.22
CA LYS A 59 -5.84 -4.99 1.75
C LYS A 59 -5.03 -3.70 1.84
N ILE A 60 -5.50 -2.63 1.22
CA ILE A 60 -4.86 -1.32 1.26
C ILE A 60 -5.80 -0.33 1.93
N GLY A 61 -5.30 0.34 2.94
CA GLY A 61 -6.09 1.34 3.66
C GLY A 61 -5.54 2.74 3.57
#